data_f68afbc75e0471a34d7802cfbcfc25db
#
_entry.id   f68afbc75e0471a34d7802cfbcfc25db
#
_cell.length_a   1.000
_cell.length_b   1.000
_cell.length_c   1.000
_cell.angle_alpha   90.00
_cell.angle_beta   90.00
_cell.angle_gamma   90.00
#
_symmetry.space_group_name_H-M   'P 1'
#
loop_
_entity.id
_entity.type
_entity.pdbx_description
1 polymer ?
#
loop_
_entity_poly.entity_id
_entity_poly.type
_entity_poly.pdbx_seq_one_letter_code
_entity_poly.pdbx_strand_id
1 'polypeptide(L)'
;LYSNIKPNPTIKNVQTGVKAFKDSGADCIIAIGGGSSMDTAKAIGIIIKNPDFADVRSLEGVAPTTNKCVPIIAVPTTAGTAAEVTINYVITDTEKNRKMVCVDPKDIPVVAVVDPDMMSSMPKGLTAATGMDALTHAIEGYITAGAWELSDMFHLKAIEIISRSLRGAVENTPEGREGMALGQYVAGMGFSNVGLGIVHSMAHPLGALYDTPHGVANAIILPTVMEYNAPATGEKYRNIAKAMGVEGVDEMAL
;
A
#
# COMPACT_ATOMS: atom_id res chain seq x y z
N LEU A 1 20.75 -9.43 -10.64
CA LEU A 1 20.05 -9.26 -9.38
C LEU A 1 20.42 -7.91 -8.75
N TYR A 2 19.43 -7.15 -8.33
CA TYR A 2 19.58 -5.93 -7.55
C TYR A 2 18.92 -6.12 -6.18
N SER A 3 19.72 -6.22 -5.13
CA SER A 3 19.25 -6.51 -3.77
C SER A 3 19.53 -5.39 -2.76
N ASN A 4 20.03 -4.23 -3.23
CA ASN A 4 20.32 -3.09 -2.36
C ASN A 4 19.05 -2.29 -2.08
N ILE A 5 18.02 -2.95 -1.56
CA ILE A 5 16.76 -2.33 -1.17
C ILE A 5 16.78 -2.12 0.34
N LYS A 6 16.39 -0.92 0.78
CA LYS A 6 16.24 -0.59 2.19
C LYS A 6 14.75 -0.45 2.55
N PRO A 7 14.35 -0.72 3.79
CA PRO A 7 13.09 -0.22 4.32
C PRO A 7 13.03 1.30 4.08
N ASN A 8 11.87 1.81 3.68
CA ASN A 8 11.72 3.22 3.26
C ASN A 8 12.72 3.59 2.15
N PRO A 9 12.54 3.13 0.91
CA PRO A 9 13.54 3.26 -0.15
C PRO A 9 13.87 4.72 -0.42
N THR A 10 15.15 4.99 -0.64
CA THR A 10 15.67 6.35 -0.81
C THR A 10 15.88 6.70 -2.29
N ILE A 11 16.01 7.99 -2.58
CA ILE A 11 16.43 8.48 -3.91
C ILE A 11 17.67 7.74 -4.40
N LYS A 12 18.66 7.52 -3.52
CA LYS A 12 19.89 6.81 -3.87
C LYS A 12 19.65 5.35 -4.25
N ASN A 13 18.72 4.65 -3.58
CA ASN A 13 18.34 3.30 -3.97
C ASN A 13 17.80 3.27 -5.40
N VAL A 14 16.90 4.20 -5.74
CA VAL A 14 16.35 4.30 -7.09
C VAL A 14 17.44 4.59 -8.12
N GLN A 15 18.31 5.57 -7.86
CA GLN A 15 19.39 5.95 -8.79
C GLN A 15 20.36 4.79 -9.07
N THR A 16 20.78 4.06 -8.02
CA THR A 16 21.65 2.90 -8.18
C THR A 16 20.93 1.73 -8.87
N GLY A 17 19.63 1.57 -8.64
CA GLY A 17 18.81 0.59 -9.34
C GLY A 17 18.62 0.90 -10.82
N VAL A 18 18.41 2.18 -11.18
CA VAL A 18 18.38 2.63 -12.60
C VAL A 18 19.69 2.30 -13.31
N LYS A 19 20.83 2.57 -12.63
CA LYS A 19 22.15 2.20 -13.18
C LYS A 19 22.26 0.68 -13.37
N ALA A 20 21.91 -0.11 -12.36
CA ALA A 20 22.00 -1.57 -12.42
C ALA A 20 21.09 -2.12 -13.55
N PHE A 21 19.90 -1.58 -13.73
CA PHE A 21 19.01 -1.96 -14.82
C PHE A 21 19.65 -1.72 -16.19
N LYS A 22 20.20 -0.51 -16.42
CA LYS A 22 20.88 -0.15 -17.67
C LYS A 22 22.10 -1.03 -17.94
N ASP A 23 22.93 -1.27 -16.93
CA ASP A 23 24.14 -2.07 -17.06
C ASP A 23 23.84 -3.56 -17.36
N SER A 24 22.69 -4.07 -16.91
CA SER A 24 22.28 -5.46 -17.12
C SER A 24 21.71 -5.75 -18.50
N GLY A 25 21.26 -4.73 -19.24
CA GLY A 25 20.53 -4.89 -20.49
C GLY A 25 19.14 -5.53 -20.35
N ALA A 26 18.57 -5.51 -19.13
CA ALA A 26 17.25 -6.05 -18.86
C ALA A 26 16.15 -5.23 -19.58
N ASP A 27 15.04 -5.89 -19.89
CA ASP A 27 13.86 -5.29 -20.52
C ASP A 27 12.61 -5.31 -19.63
N CYS A 28 12.68 -6.03 -18.52
CA CYS A 28 11.63 -6.12 -17.50
C CYS A 28 12.21 -6.16 -16.09
N ILE A 29 11.35 -6.03 -15.07
CA ILE A 29 11.69 -6.15 -13.66
C ILE A 29 10.84 -7.25 -13.02
N ILE A 30 11.47 -8.18 -12.31
CA ILE A 30 10.78 -9.06 -11.37
C ILE A 30 11.04 -8.52 -9.97
N ALA A 31 10.00 -7.95 -9.34
CA ALA A 31 10.08 -7.37 -8.01
C ALA A 31 9.58 -8.39 -6.98
N ILE A 32 10.49 -8.88 -6.13
CA ILE A 32 10.18 -9.83 -5.04
C ILE A 32 10.44 -9.13 -3.72
N GLY A 33 9.43 -9.02 -2.86
CA GLY A 33 9.57 -8.38 -1.54
C GLY A 33 8.30 -7.67 -1.08
N GLY A 34 8.44 -6.83 -0.06
CA GLY A 34 7.37 -5.97 0.43
C GLY A 34 7.24 -4.66 -0.37
N GLY A 35 6.47 -3.71 0.16
CA GLY A 35 6.20 -2.41 -0.47
C GLY A 35 7.47 -1.69 -0.93
N SER A 36 8.54 -1.68 -0.10
CA SER A 36 9.80 -1.02 -0.46
C SER A 36 10.45 -1.57 -1.74
N SER A 37 10.35 -2.88 -1.98
CA SER A 37 10.84 -3.50 -3.22
C SER A 37 9.99 -3.09 -4.42
N MET A 38 8.67 -3.06 -4.25
CA MET A 38 7.73 -2.65 -5.29
C MET A 38 7.89 -1.17 -5.63
N ASP A 39 7.97 -0.30 -4.62
CA ASP A 39 8.15 1.15 -4.80
C ASP A 39 9.45 1.47 -5.54
N THR A 40 10.53 0.78 -5.17
CA THR A 40 11.81 0.92 -5.86
C THR A 40 11.72 0.46 -7.32
N ALA A 41 11.05 -0.68 -7.59
CA ALA A 41 10.89 -1.21 -8.93
C ALA A 41 10.07 -0.27 -9.83
N LYS A 42 8.98 0.29 -9.32
CA LYS A 42 8.14 1.27 -10.01
C LYS A 42 8.93 2.52 -10.37
N ALA A 43 9.63 3.11 -9.39
CA ALA A 43 10.46 4.29 -9.62
C ALA A 43 11.54 4.03 -10.68
N ILE A 44 12.25 2.89 -10.61
CA ILE A 44 13.25 2.51 -11.61
C ILE A 44 12.60 2.40 -13.00
N GLY A 45 11.51 1.65 -13.07
CA GLY A 45 10.86 1.35 -14.35
C GLY A 45 10.26 2.59 -15.04
N ILE A 46 9.71 3.54 -14.28
CA ILE A 46 9.24 4.83 -14.80
C ILE A 46 10.40 5.64 -15.35
N ILE A 47 11.50 5.80 -14.59
CA ILE A 47 12.67 6.58 -15.01
C ILE A 47 13.33 6.01 -16.27
N ILE A 48 13.44 4.69 -16.38
CA ILE A 48 14.02 4.04 -17.56
C ILE A 48 13.28 4.42 -18.84
N LYS A 49 11.96 4.54 -18.78
CA LYS A 49 11.12 4.90 -19.93
C LYS A 49 10.87 6.41 -20.08
N ASN A 50 11.15 7.18 -19.04
CA ASN A 50 10.98 8.62 -18.99
C ASN A 50 12.25 9.30 -18.44
N PRO A 51 13.36 9.34 -19.22
CA PRO A 51 14.67 9.80 -18.74
C PRO A 51 14.69 11.28 -18.31
N ASP A 52 13.75 12.10 -18.75
CA ASP A 52 13.60 13.49 -18.33
C ASP A 52 13.26 13.60 -16.82
N PHE A 53 12.76 12.50 -16.23
CA PHE A 53 12.46 12.35 -14.80
C PHE A 53 13.57 11.64 -14.01
N ALA A 54 14.82 11.68 -14.48
CA ALA A 54 15.96 11.06 -13.81
C ALA A 54 16.25 11.63 -12.40
N ASP A 55 15.88 12.88 -12.14
CA ASP A 55 15.76 13.37 -10.77
C ASP A 55 14.48 12.80 -10.14
N VAL A 56 14.64 11.87 -9.20
CA VAL A 56 13.53 11.18 -8.52
C VAL A 56 12.55 12.16 -7.89
N ARG A 57 13.01 13.36 -7.47
CA ARG A 57 12.14 14.40 -6.89
C ARG A 57 11.10 14.92 -7.88
N SER A 58 11.38 14.85 -9.17
CA SER A 58 10.43 15.27 -10.20
C SER A 58 9.23 14.33 -10.37
N LEU A 59 9.28 13.17 -9.72
CA LEU A 59 8.19 12.18 -9.72
C LEU A 59 7.18 12.38 -8.59
N GLU A 60 7.42 13.32 -7.66
CA GLU A 60 6.52 13.56 -6.54
C GLU A 60 5.13 14.06 -7.01
N GLY A 61 4.09 13.55 -6.40
CA GLY A 61 2.70 13.81 -6.81
C GLY A 61 2.36 13.07 -8.10
N VAL A 62 1.60 13.71 -8.97
CA VAL A 62 1.23 13.18 -10.30
C VAL A 62 2.17 13.79 -11.33
N ALA A 63 3.27 13.09 -11.63
CA ALA A 63 4.23 13.56 -12.61
C ALA A 63 3.69 13.38 -14.05
N PRO A 64 3.95 14.34 -14.97
CA PRO A 64 3.47 14.26 -16.34
C PRO A 64 4.34 13.34 -17.23
N THR A 65 4.58 12.12 -16.76
CA THR A 65 5.28 11.08 -17.52
C THR A 65 4.47 10.71 -18.77
N THR A 66 5.15 10.37 -19.86
CA THR A 66 4.48 10.06 -21.13
C THR A 66 4.48 8.56 -21.45
N ASN A 67 5.56 7.86 -21.10
CA ASN A 67 5.75 6.46 -21.44
C ASN A 67 5.37 5.54 -20.27
N LYS A 68 4.79 4.37 -20.60
CA LYS A 68 4.58 3.31 -19.61
C LYS A 68 5.90 2.86 -19.01
N CYS A 69 5.87 2.47 -17.74
CA CYS A 69 6.94 1.79 -17.04
C CYS A 69 7.45 0.57 -17.86
N VAL A 70 8.67 0.12 -17.61
CA VAL A 70 9.08 -1.21 -18.06
C VAL A 70 8.15 -2.25 -17.44
N PRO A 71 7.89 -3.39 -18.11
CA PRO A 71 7.04 -4.44 -17.52
C PRO A 71 7.56 -4.86 -16.15
N ILE A 72 6.68 -4.86 -15.14
CA ILE A 72 6.99 -5.33 -13.78
C ILE A 72 6.13 -6.57 -13.50
N ILE A 73 6.79 -7.66 -13.08
CA ILE A 73 6.16 -8.82 -12.47
C ILE A 73 6.36 -8.66 -10.96
N ALA A 74 5.29 -8.50 -10.21
CA ALA A 74 5.34 -8.25 -8.77
C ALA A 74 5.01 -9.52 -7.99
N VAL A 75 5.87 -9.88 -7.04
CA VAL A 75 5.71 -11.02 -6.12
C VAL A 75 5.80 -10.50 -4.69
N PRO A 76 4.68 -10.07 -4.08
CA PRO A 76 4.69 -9.51 -2.74
C PRO A 76 5.01 -10.58 -1.69
N THR A 77 5.83 -10.20 -0.69
CA THR A 77 6.14 -11.03 0.48
C THR A 77 5.55 -10.45 1.77
N THR A 78 4.74 -9.41 1.65
CA THR A 78 3.97 -8.81 2.75
C THR A 78 2.51 -8.64 2.35
N ALA A 79 1.60 -8.71 3.32
CA ALA A 79 0.18 -8.51 3.11
C ALA A 79 -0.26 -7.19 3.79
N GLY A 80 -0.13 -6.07 3.07
CA GLY A 80 -0.44 -4.75 3.64
C GLY A 80 -0.57 -3.66 2.58
N THR A 81 0.51 -3.33 1.90
CA THR A 81 0.61 -2.15 1.03
C THR A 81 -0.15 -2.25 -0.28
N ALA A 82 -0.42 -3.46 -0.75
CA ALA A 82 -0.98 -3.71 -2.09
C ALA A 82 -0.21 -3.03 -3.24
N ALA A 83 1.10 -2.80 -3.07
CA ALA A 83 1.89 -2.07 -4.07
C ALA A 83 1.96 -2.81 -5.41
N GLU A 84 1.66 -4.10 -5.44
CA GLU A 84 1.57 -4.93 -6.65
C GLU A 84 0.36 -4.63 -7.53
N VAL A 85 -0.60 -3.82 -7.04
CA VAL A 85 -1.85 -3.50 -7.78
C VAL A 85 -2.18 -2.01 -7.80
N THR A 86 -1.36 -1.17 -7.15
CA THR A 86 -1.63 0.26 -6.99
C THR A 86 -0.81 1.13 -7.93
N ILE A 87 -1.27 2.37 -8.15
CA ILE A 87 -0.60 3.42 -8.92
C ILE A 87 0.40 4.22 -8.09
N ASN A 88 0.53 3.93 -6.79
CA ASN A 88 1.34 4.70 -5.87
C ASN A 88 2.69 4.02 -5.62
N TYR A 89 3.70 4.83 -5.34
CA TYR A 89 4.98 4.41 -4.76
C TYR A 89 5.54 5.54 -3.90
N VAL A 90 6.30 5.17 -2.86
CA VAL A 90 6.80 6.13 -1.87
C VAL A 90 8.32 6.06 -1.79
N ILE A 91 8.98 7.18 -2.06
CA ILE A 91 10.44 7.30 -2.01
C ILE A 91 10.83 8.33 -0.96
N THR A 92 11.83 8.01 -0.16
CA THR A 92 12.33 8.90 0.89
C THR A 92 13.40 9.86 0.34
N ASP A 93 13.14 11.15 0.46
CA ASP A 93 14.16 12.19 0.29
C ASP A 93 14.88 12.40 1.64
N THR A 94 16.06 11.80 1.76
CA THR A 94 16.86 11.87 2.98
C THR A 94 17.48 13.24 3.22
N GLU A 95 17.59 14.10 2.21
CA GLU A 95 18.10 15.48 2.37
C GLU A 95 17.04 16.38 3.00
N LYS A 96 15.76 16.15 2.66
CA LYS A 96 14.61 16.90 3.17
C LYS A 96 13.87 16.21 4.31
N ASN A 97 14.33 15.03 4.73
CA ASN A 97 13.71 14.18 5.76
C ASN A 97 12.19 14.02 5.55
N ARG A 98 11.78 13.67 4.32
CA ARG A 98 10.37 13.48 3.99
C ARG A 98 10.14 12.31 3.04
N LYS A 99 8.95 11.74 3.13
CA LYS A 99 8.45 10.76 2.17
C LYS A 99 7.76 11.49 1.02
N MET A 100 8.18 11.17 -0.20
CA MET A 100 7.55 11.64 -1.43
C MET A 100 6.57 10.57 -1.88
N VAL A 101 5.30 10.92 -1.94
CA VAL A 101 4.27 10.07 -2.54
C VAL A 101 4.23 10.37 -4.03
N CYS A 102 4.51 9.37 -4.84
CA CYS A 102 4.46 9.44 -6.30
C CYS A 102 3.26 8.65 -6.80
N VAL A 103 2.59 9.17 -7.80
CA VAL A 103 1.35 8.59 -8.36
C VAL A 103 1.45 8.57 -9.87
N ASP A 104 1.45 7.38 -10.46
CA ASP A 104 1.48 7.22 -11.92
C ASP A 104 0.73 5.96 -12.36
N PRO A 105 -0.42 6.08 -13.03
CA PRO A 105 -1.16 4.91 -13.51
C PRO A 105 -0.39 4.05 -14.53
N LYS A 106 0.76 4.53 -15.01
CA LYS A 106 1.63 3.81 -15.96
C LYS A 106 2.60 2.86 -15.27
N ASP A 107 2.66 2.85 -13.93
CA ASP A 107 3.58 2.02 -13.14
C ASP A 107 2.97 0.73 -12.59
N ILE A 108 1.67 0.54 -12.74
CA ILE A 108 0.99 -0.68 -12.26
C ILE A 108 1.68 -1.90 -12.86
N PRO A 109 2.12 -2.87 -12.03
CA PRO A 109 2.70 -4.11 -12.49
C PRO A 109 1.79 -4.83 -13.50
N VAL A 110 2.39 -5.41 -14.54
CA VAL A 110 1.63 -6.13 -15.57
C VAL A 110 1.15 -7.50 -15.10
N VAL A 111 1.83 -8.05 -14.08
CA VAL A 111 1.46 -9.30 -13.40
C VAL A 111 1.71 -9.13 -11.90
N ALA A 112 0.74 -9.52 -11.08
CA ALA A 112 0.88 -9.71 -9.64
C ALA A 112 0.76 -11.19 -9.32
N VAL A 113 1.79 -11.77 -8.70
CA VAL A 113 1.78 -13.16 -8.19
C VAL A 113 1.56 -13.08 -6.69
N VAL A 114 0.30 -13.15 -6.29
CA VAL A 114 -0.11 -13.03 -4.87
C VAL A 114 -0.20 -14.44 -4.29
N ASP A 115 0.92 -14.91 -3.75
CA ASP A 115 1.08 -16.24 -3.18
C ASP A 115 1.21 -16.14 -1.66
N PRO A 116 0.26 -16.69 -0.87
CA PRO A 116 0.32 -16.65 0.59
C PRO A 116 1.55 -17.35 1.17
N ASP A 117 2.13 -18.34 0.49
CA ASP A 117 3.35 -18.99 0.94
C ASP A 117 4.54 -18.05 0.96
N MET A 118 4.61 -17.11 0.02
CA MET A 118 5.64 -16.06 -0.02
C MET A 118 5.53 -15.08 1.16
N MET A 119 4.39 -15.03 1.84
CA MET A 119 4.12 -14.16 2.98
C MET A 119 4.22 -14.90 4.32
N SER A 120 4.34 -16.24 4.31
CA SER A 120 4.29 -17.10 5.51
C SER A 120 5.47 -16.90 6.47
N SER A 121 6.58 -16.35 6.00
CA SER A 121 7.79 -16.07 6.81
C SER A 121 7.72 -14.73 7.56
N MET A 122 6.66 -13.92 7.38
CA MET A 122 6.54 -12.65 8.12
C MET A 122 6.41 -12.91 9.63
N PRO A 123 7.24 -12.23 10.47
CA PRO A 123 7.06 -12.26 11.92
C PRO A 123 5.68 -11.73 12.36
N LYS A 124 5.17 -12.22 13.49
CA LYS A 124 3.86 -11.82 14.06
C LYS A 124 3.66 -10.30 14.12
N GLY A 125 4.65 -9.56 14.61
CA GLY A 125 4.57 -8.10 14.71
C GLY A 125 4.46 -7.40 13.35
N LEU A 126 5.20 -7.87 12.35
CA LEU A 126 5.11 -7.35 11.00
C LEU A 126 3.76 -7.71 10.36
N THR A 127 3.30 -8.94 10.54
CA THR A 127 1.99 -9.38 10.05
C THR A 127 0.85 -8.53 10.63
N ALA A 128 0.88 -8.27 11.94
CA ALA A 128 -0.12 -7.42 12.60
C ALA A 128 -0.07 -5.98 12.06
N ALA A 129 1.13 -5.39 11.97
CA ALA A 129 1.31 -4.02 11.49
C ALA A 129 0.85 -3.86 10.03
N THR A 130 1.30 -4.74 9.13
CA THR A 130 0.91 -4.66 7.71
C THR A 130 -0.57 -4.99 7.50
N GLY A 131 -1.14 -5.88 8.31
CA GLY A 131 -2.56 -6.20 8.24
C GLY A 131 -3.45 -5.04 8.73
N MET A 132 -3.02 -4.31 9.76
CA MET A 132 -3.70 -3.08 10.18
C MET A 132 -3.55 -1.96 9.15
N ASP A 133 -2.44 -1.90 8.45
CA ASP A 133 -2.24 -1.01 7.29
C ASP A 133 -3.27 -1.31 6.20
N ALA A 134 -3.41 -2.58 5.80
CA ALA A 134 -4.41 -3.01 4.82
C ALA A 134 -5.86 -2.68 5.26
N LEU A 135 -6.17 -2.87 6.54
CA LEU A 135 -7.48 -2.50 7.08
C LEU A 135 -7.71 -0.99 7.02
N THR A 136 -6.68 -0.20 7.36
CA THR A 136 -6.74 1.27 7.29
C THR A 136 -6.93 1.74 5.84
N HIS A 137 -6.23 1.14 4.88
CA HIS A 137 -6.44 1.40 3.45
C HIS A 137 -7.90 1.20 3.05
N ALA A 138 -8.49 0.06 3.44
CA ALA A 138 -9.87 -0.25 3.11
C ALA A 138 -10.87 0.70 3.77
N ILE A 139 -10.67 1.05 5.05
CA ILE A 139 -11.54 1.98 5.78
C ILE A 139 -11.45 3.38 5.19
N GLU A 140 -10.23 3.93 5.01
CA GLU A 140 -10.06 5.28 4.46
C GLU A 140 -10.53 5.36 3.02
N GLY A 141 -10.23 4.36 2.19
CA GLY A 141 -10.72 4.30 0.82
C GLY A 141 -12.25 4.22 0.72
N TYR A 142 -12.92 3.60 1.71
CA TYR A 142 -14.37 3.57 1.77
C TYR A 142 -15.00 4.91 2.12
N ILE A 143 -14.39 5.67 3.05
CA ILE A 143 -14.95 6.93 3.54
C ILE A 143 -14.46 8.17 2.78
N THR A 144 -13.43 8.05 1.94
CA THR A 144 -12.86 9.19 1.20
C THR A 144 -13.91 9.88 0.32
N ALA A 145 -13.74 11.17 0.06
CA ALA A 145 -14.66 11.93 -0.76
C ALA A 145 -14.71 11.46 -2.23
N GLY A 146 -13.66 10.81 -2.71
CA GLY A 146 -13.60 10.21 -4.04
C GLY A 146 -14.28 8.85 -4.17
N ALA A 147 -14.77 8.26 -3.07
CA ALA A 147 -15.40 6.94 -3.06
C ALA A 147 -16.72 6.92 -3.84
N TRP A 148 -16.98 5.82 -4.53
CA TRP A 148 -18.16 5.58 -5.32
C TRP A 148 -18.52 4.08 -5.32
N GLU A 149 -19.65 3.73 -5.87
CA GLU A 149 -20.27 2.40 -5.76
C GLU A 149 -19.28 1.24 -6.05
N LEU A 150 -18.48 1.32 -7.11
CA LEU A 150 -17.53 0.27 -7.45
C LEU A 150 -16.37 0.18 -6.45
N SER A 151 -15.82 1.30 -6.02
CA SER A 151 -14.76 1.31 -5.00
C SER A 151 -15.29 0.85 -3.65
N ASP A 152 -16.50 1.22 -3.29
CA ASP A 152 -17.16 0.82 -2.05
C ASP A 152 -17.33 -0.70 -1.96
N MET A 153 -17.65 -1.36 -3.08
CA MET A 153 -17.73 -2.81 -3.18
C MET A 153 -16.39 -3.48 -2.83
N PHE A 154 -15.28 -2.98 -3.38
CA PHE A 154 -13.95 -3.51 -3.07
C PHE A 154 -13.58 -3.29 -1.60
N HIS A 155 -13.80 -2.09 -1.08
CA HIS A 155 -13.42 -1.75 0.29
C HIS A 155 -14.21 -2.55 1.33
N LEU A 156 -15.53 -2.66 1.20
CA LEU A 156 -16.34 -3.45 2.13
C LEU A 156 -15.94 -4.92 2.09
N LYS A 157 -15.68 -5.46 0.88
CA LYS A 157 -15.20 -6.84 0.76
C LYS A 157 -13.81 -7.05 1.35
N ALA A 158 -12.90 -6.09 1.18
CA ALA A 158 -11.58 -6.11 1.82
C ALA A 158 -11.70 -6.09 3.35
N ILE A 159 -12.53 -5.19 3.92
CA ILE A 159 -12.77 -5.11 5.36
C ILE A 159 -13.27 -6.45 5.90
N GLU A 160 -14.26 -7.08 5.26
CA GLU A 160 -14.79 -8.39 5.64
C GLU A 160 -13.69 -9.45 5.68
N ILE A 161 -12.90 -9.55 4.59
CA ILE A 161 -11.84 -10.57 4.47
C ILE A 161 -10.75 -10.33 5.51
N ILE A 162 -10.24 -9.10 5.64
CA ILE A 162 -9.17 -8.75 6.56
C ILE A 162 -9.60 -9.00 8.00
N SER A 163 -10.80 -8.58 8.38
CA SER A 163 -11.30 -8.70 9.75
C SER A 163 -11.39 -10.15 10.23
N ARG A 164 -11.83 -11.07 9.36
CA ARG A 164 -11.89 -12.49 9.70
C ARG A 164 -10.53 -13.21 9.66
N SER A 165 -9.54 -12.66 8.90
CA SER A 165 -8.31 -13.38 8.58
C SER A 165 -7.08 -12.90 9.37
N LEU A 166 -7.05 -11.63 9.80
CA LEU A 166 -5.86 -11.01 10.37
C LEU A 166 -5.34 -11.75 11.60
N ARG A 167 -6.23 -12.15 12.53
CA ARG A 167 -5.81 -12.89 13.73
C ARG A 167 -5.18 -14.25 13.38
N GLY A 168 -5.79 -14.98 12.43
CA GLY A 168 -5.25 -16.24 11.93
C GLY A 168 -3.90 -16.04 11.22
N ALA A 169 -3.73 -14.98 10.44
CA ALA A 169 -2.45 -14.66 9.81
C ALA A 169 -1.36 -14.35 10.83
N VAL A 170 -1.67 -13.62 11.91
CA VAL A 170 -0.72 -13.35 13.02
C VAL A 170 -0.30 -14.67 13.71
N GLU A 171 -1.21 -15.62 13.83
CA GLU A 171 -0.90 -16.98 14.33
C GLU A 171 -0.29 -17.90 13.26
N ASN A 172 -0.09 -17.39 12.05
CA ASN A 172 0.51 -18.06 10.89
C ASN A 172 -0.29 -19.27 10.40
N THR A 173 -1.64 -19.20 10.49
CA THR A 173 -2.48 -20.23 9.88
C THR A 173 -2.57 -20.06 8.36
N PRO A 174 -2.63 -21.15 7.58
CA PRO A 174 -2.75 -21.07 6.12
C PRO A 174 -3.95 -20.23 5.67
N GLU A 175 -5.12 -20.43 6.28
CA GLU A 175 -6.35 -19.70 5.96
C GLU A 175 -6.23 -18.21 6.28
N GLY A 176 -5.56 -17.88 7.39
CA GLY A 176 -5.26 -16.49 7.75
C GLY A 176 -4.33 -15.82 6.74
N ARG A 177 -3.26 -16.51 6.32
CA ARG A 177 -2.32 -16.01 5.30
C ARG A 177 -3.01 -15.83 3.94
N GLU A 178 -3.78 -16.80 3.49
CA GLU A 178 -4.55 -16.72 2.25
C GLU A 178 -5.55 -15.55 2.28
N GLY A 179 -6.31 -15.42 3.37
CA GLY A 179 -7.26 -14.33 3.52
C GLY A 179 -6.59 -12.97 3.56
N MET A 180 -5.44 -12.81 4.23
CA MET A 180 -4.71 -11.54 4.24
C MET A 180 -4.09 -11.21 2.89
N ALA A 181 -3.55 -12.20 2.17
CA ALA A 181 -3.03 -12.02 0.82
C ALA A 181 -4.12 -11.48 -0.13
N LEU A 182 -5.31 -12.09 -0.09
CA LEU A 182 -6.46 -11.65 -0.89
C LEU A 182 -7.01 -10.30 -0.40
N GLY A 183 -7.22 -10.13 0.90
CA GLY A 183 -7.87 -8.95 1.48
C GLY A 183 -7.10 -7.66 1.21
N GLN A 184 -5.77 -7.67 1.37
CA GLN A 184 -4.94 -6.50 1.07
C GLN A 184 -4.96 -6.17 -0.43
N TYR A 185 -4.94 -7.17 -1.30
CA TYR A 185 -5.00 -6.98 -2.75
C TYR A 185 -6.32 -6.33 -3.17
N VAL A 186 -7.44 -6.81 -2.63
CA VAL A 186 -8.77 -6.23 -2.88
C VAL A 186 -8.86 -4.80 -2.36
N ALA A 187 -8.28 -4.50 -1.18
CA ALA A 187 -8.17 -3.13 -0.67
C ALA A 187 -7.41 -2.22 -1.66
N GLY A 188 -6.30 -2.72 -2.22
CA GLY A 188 -5.50 -2.01 -3.23
C GLY A 188 -6.27 -1.69 -4.50
N MET A 189 -7.08 -2.63 -4.99
CA MET A 189 -7.96 -2.39 -6.14
C MET A 189 -8.96 -1.26 -5.89
N GLY A 190 -9.39 -1.08 -4.65
CA GLY A 190 -10.27 0.02 -4.24
C GLY A 190 -9.53 1.36 -4.12
N PHE A 191 -8.64 1.48 -3.13
CA PHE A 191 -8.06 2.77 -2.78
C PHE A 191 -7.14 3.37 -3.85
N SER A 192 -6.55 2.55 -4.71
CA SER A 192 -5.74 3.03 -5.83
C SER A 192 -6.52 3.95 -6.78
N ASN A 193 -7.84 3.87 -6.79
CA ASN A 193 -8.71 4.66 -7.66
C ASN A 193 -9.31 5.91 -6.98
N VAL A 194 -9.33 5.96 -5.65
CA VAL A 194 -10.08 7.00 -4.91
C VAL A 194 -9.23 7.75 -3.88
N GLY A 195 -8.04 7.23 -3.56
CA GLY A 195 -7.15 7.80 -2.56
C GLY A 195 -7.51 7.38 -1.13
N LEU A 196 -6.80 7.99 -0.19
CA LEU A 196 -6.87 7.71 1.24
C LEU A 196 -7.29 8.97 2.02
N GLY A 197 -6.98 9.03 3.32
CA GLY A 197 -7.44 10.10 4.18
C GLY A 197 -6.41 10.60 5.19
N ILE A 198 -6.92 11.06 6.34
CA ILE A 198 -6.15 11.75 7.38
C ILE A 198 -5.18 10.79 8.08
N VAL A 199 -5.53 9.52 8.28
CA VAL A 199 -4.67 8.54 8.96
C VAL A 199 -3.34 8.42 8.22
N HIS A 200 -3.37 8.12 6.92
CA HIS A 200 -2.16 8.03 6.11
C HIS A 200 -1.39 9.35 6.01
N SER A 201 -2.12 10.47 5.91
CA SER A 201 -1.51 11.81 5.89
C SER A 201 -0.73 12.11 7.18
N MET A 202 -1.17 11.61 8.33
CA MET A 202 -0.49 11.76 9.62
C MET A 202 0.61 10.70 9.83
N ALA A 203 0.42 9.47 9.33
CA ALA A 203 1.39 8.39 9.49
C ALA A 203 2.68 8.61 8.67
N HIS A 204 2.61 9.24 7.51
CA HIS A 204 3.78 9.50 6.67
C HIS A 204 4.84 10.37 7.36
N PRO A 205 4.50 11.55 7.95
CA PRO A 205 5.46 12.34 8.72
C PRO A 205 6.07 11.60 9.91
N LEU A 206 5.29 10.78 10.63
CA LEU A 206 5.81 9.98 11.74
C LEU A 206 6.87 8.98 11.27
N GLY A 207 6.62 8.33 10.14
CA GLY A 207 7.61 7.45 9.53
C GLY A 207 8.85 8.17 9.02
N ALA A 208 8.70 9.40 8.50
CA ALA A 208 9.83 10.17 7.95
C ALA A 208 10.72 10.76 9.04
N LEU A 209 10.14 11.23 10.15
CA LEU A 209 10.85 11.95 11.22
C LEU A 209 11.34 11.03 12.34
N TYR A 210 10.60 9.96 12.64
CA TYR A 210 10.84 9.11 13.81
C TYR A 210 11.07 7.64 13.45
N ASP A 211 11.11 7.31 12.14
CA ASP A 211 11.22 5.93 11.64
C ASP A 211 10.15 4.98 12.23
N THR A 212 8.99 5.54 12.57
CA THR A 212 7.86 4.76 13.09
C THR A 212 7.38 3.79 12.01
N PRO A 213 7.25 2.48 12.31
CA PRO A 213 6.72 1.53 11.35
C PRO A 213 5.33 1.94 10.86
N HIS A 214 5.15 1.99 9.55
CA HIS A 214 3.97 2.61 8.91
C HIS A 214 2.64 2.04 9.41
N GLY A 215 2.50 0.71 9.40
CA GLY A 215 1.27 0.06 9.86
C GLY A 215 1.01 0.23 11.36
N VAL A 216 2.05 0.41 12.18
CA VAL A 216 1.90 0.74 13.62
C VAL A 216 1.37 2.16 13.79
N ALA A 217 1.92 3.13 13.03
CA ALA A 217 1.43 4.50 13.04
C ALA A 217 -0.06 4.56 12.63
N ASN A 218 -0.42 3.88 11.55
CA ASN A 218 -1.81 3.79 11.09
C ASN A 218 -2.73 3.20 12.16
N ALA A 219 -2.33 2.08 12.79
CA ALA A 219 -3.13 1.40 13.82
C ALA A 219 -3.40 2.29 15.05
N ILE A 220 -2.41 3.10 15.46
CA ILE A 220 -2.54 4.00 16.61
C ILE A 220 -3.43 5.19 16.28
N ILE A 221 -3.30 5.75 15.08
CA ILE A 221 -4.00 6.98 14.66
C ILE A 221 -5.46 6.69 14.28
N LEU A 222 -5.72 5.51 13.68
CA LEU A 222 -7.01 5.16 13.08
C LEU A 222 -8.22 5.40 14.00
N PRO A 223 -8.27 4.94 15.27
CA PRO A 223 -9.45 5.11 16.10
C PRO A 223 -9.80 6.58 16.33
N THR A 224 -8.81 7.41 16.64
CA THR A 224 -9.00 8.85 16.88
C THR A 224 -9.48 9.58 15.62
N VAL A 225 -8.94 9.23 14.45
CA VAL A 225 -9.39 9.81 13.18
C VAL A 225 -10.79 9.34 12.82
N MET A 226 -11.15 8.08 13.13
CA MET A 226 -12.51 7.59 12.93
C MET A 226 -13.53 8.39 13.78
N GLU A 227 -13.23 8.64 15.04
CA GLU A 227 -14.06 9.52 15.89
C GLU A 227 -14.20 10.93 15.30
N TYR A 228 -13.08 11.51 14.85
CA TYR A 228 -13.08 12.84 14.23
C TYR A 228 -13.93 12.89 12.96
N ASN A 229 -13.89 11.85 12.14
CA ASN A 229 -14.63 11.78 10.88
C ASN A 229 -16.10 11.36 11.06
N ALA A 230 -16.49 10.79 12.20
CA ALA A 230 -17.81 10.20 12.40
C ALA A 230 -18.98 11.12 12.02
N PRO A 231 -18.98 12.43 12.38
CA PRO A 231 -20.08 13.34 12.00
C PRO A 231 -20.26 13.52 10.49
N ALA A 232 -19.23 13.24 9.68
CA ALA A 232 -19.24 13.44 8.24
C ALA A 232 -19.42 12.15 7.42
N THR A 233 -19.43 10.97 8.07
CA THR A 233 -19.44 9.68 7.37
C THR A 233 -20.80 9.04 7.19
N GLY A 234 -21.84 9.53 7.91
CA GLY A 234 -23.20 8.97 7.87
C GLY A 234 -23.20 7.46 8.17
N GLU A 235 -23.87 6.69 7.33
CA GLU A 235 -24.00 5.23 7.51
C GLU A 235 -22.71 4.42 7.21
N LYS A 236 -21.65 5.06 6.71
CA LYS A 236 -20.46 4.32 6.26
C LYS A 236 -19.78 3.56 7.39
N TYR A 237 -19.67 4.12 8.59
CA TYR A 237 -19.08 3.38 9.73
C TYR A 237 -19.96 2.22 10.21
N ARG A 238 -21.27 2.33 10.09
CA ARG A 238 -22.19 1.22 10.35
C ARG A 238 -21.96 0.08 9.36
N ASN A 239 -21.81 0.41 8.07
CA ASN A 239 -21.50 -0.58 7.04
C ASN A 239 -20.13 -1.24 7.26
N ILE A 240 -19.12 -0.49 7.71
CA ILE A 240 -17.81 -1.02 8.11
C ILE A 240 -17.98 -2.02 9.26
N ALA A 241 -18.71 -1.65 10.31
CA ALA A 241 -18.94 -2.53 11.46
C ALA A 241 -19.64 -3.82 11.06
N LYS A 242 -20.65 -3.77 10.17
CA LYS A 242 -21.30 -4.95 9.59
C LYS A 242 -20.30 -5.82 8.81
N ALA A 243 -19.49 -5.23 7.96
CA ALA A 243 -18.47 -5.95 7.21
C ALA A 243 -17.42 -6.61 8.12
N MET A 244 -17.12 -6.00 9.28
CA MET A 244 -16.25 -6.58 10.31
C MET A 244 -16.92 -7.71 11.12
N GLY A 245 -18.20 -7.97 10.91
CA GLY A 245 -18.97 -8.98 11.65
C GLY A 245 -19.39 -8.55 13.06
N VAL A 246 -19.51 -7.25 13.32
CA VAL A 246 -20.01 -6.74 14.62
C VAL A 246 -21.53 -6.98 14.68
N GLU A 247 -21.97 -7.65 15.74
CA GLU A 247 -23.39 -7.91 15.99
C GLU A 247 -24.11 -6.67 16.56
N GLY A 248 -25.43 -6.58 16.37
CA GLY A 248 -26.27 -5.51 16.93
C GLY A 248 -26.07 -4.13 16.31
N VAL A 249 -25.38 -4.02 15.18
CA VAL A 249 -25.03 -2.73 14.56
C VAL A 249 -26.28 -1.93 14.16
N ASP A 250 -27.38 -2.60 13.80
CA ASP A 250 -28.63 -1.93 13.40
C ASP A 250 -29.37 -1.27 14.58
N GLU A 251 -29.06 -1.71 15.82
CA GLU A 251 -29.63 -1.19 17.06
C GLU A 251 -28.79 -0.06 17.67
N MET A 252 -27.59 0.21 17.15
CA MET A 252 -26.73 1.27 17.64
C MET A 252 -27.26 2.65 17.22
N ALA A 253 -27.33 3.59 18.16
CA ALA A 253 -27.55 5.00 17.84
C ALA A 253 -26.37 5.55 17.03
N LEU A 254 -26.65 6.46 16.09
CA LEU A 254 -25.62 7.22 15.37
C LEU A 254 -24.94 8.22 16.30
#